data_b5e1dee908638d7057304d77ca462468
#
_entry.id   b5e1dee908638d7057304d77ca462468
#
_cell.length_a   1.000
_cell.length_b   1.000
_cell.length_c   1.000
_cell.angle_alpha   90.00
_cell.angle_beta   90.00
_cell.angle_gamma   90.00
#
_symmetry.space_group_name_H-M   'P 1'
#
loop_
_entity.id
_entity.type
_entity.pdbx_description
1 polymer ?
#
loop_
_entity_poly.entity_id
_entity_poly.type
_entity_poly.pdbx_seq_one_letter_code
_entity_poly.pdbx_strand_id
1 'polypeptide(L)'
;TVSTWDPESEISQFNSWNSQVPFAVSDDFLNVVKKSITISEDTGGLFDPTVFDLMSLWGFGPNPRSGFPDMEDVNRVLEHTGIGQIEITDSVLVKRNKRCKLDLNAIAKGYGVDKTFNLLNQKGFKNIFVEIGGEVKCSGKNIKNKSWSIGIEDPSDDGNYEKKISAI
;
A
#
# COMPACT_ATOMS: atom_id res chain seq x y z
N THR A 1 -9.62 -6.89 0.09
CA THR A 1 -9.86 -5.46 0.40
C THR A 1 -8.90 -4.54 -0.37
N VAL A 2 -7.56 -4.76 -0.30
CA VAL A 2 -6.56 -3.84 -0.88
C VAL A 2 -5.70 -4.45 -2.00
N SER A 3 -5.99 -5.65 -2.48
CA SER A 3 -5.24 -6.32 -3.55
C SER A 3 -5.76 -5.91 -4.92
N THR A 4 -4.93 -5.28 -5.73
CA THR A 4 -5.25 -4.96 -7.13
C THR A 4 -5.23 -6.20 -8.05
N TRP A 5 -4.77 -7.34 -7.55
CA TRP A 5 -4.74 -8.63 -8.26
C TRP A 5 -6.03 -9.46 -8.09
N ASP A 6 -6.85 -9.10 -7.12
CA ASP A 6 -8.15 -9.72 -6.87
C ASP A 6 -9.25 -8.82 -7.44
N PRO A 7 -9.95 -9.23 -8.50
CA PRO A 7 -11.00 -8.43 -9.13
C PRO A 7 -12.20 -8.16 -8.20
N GLU A 8 -12.42 -9.04 -7.20
CA GLU A 8 -13.51 -8.90 -6.22
C GLU A 8 -13.12 -8.01 -5.03
N SER A 9 -11.87 -7.56 -4.95
CA SER A 9 -11.42 -6.66 -3.89
C SER A 9 -12.06 -5.28 -3.98
N GLU A 10 -12.20 -4.59 -2.85
CA GLU A 10 -12.75 -3.22 -2.82
C GLU A 10 -11.94 -2.24 -3.65
N ILE A 11 -10.60 -2.37 -3.65
CA ILE A 11 -9.75 -1.50 -4.49
C ILE A 11 -10.00 -1.74 -5.97
N SER A 12 -10.18 -2.99 -6.41
CA SER A 12 -10.48 -3.32 -7.81
C SER A 12 -11.85 -2.81 -8.22
N GLN A 13 -12.86 -2.95 -7.35
CA GLN A 13 -14.18 -2.39 -7.55
C GLN A 13 -14.13 -0.86 -7.61
N PHE A 14 -13.43 -0.20 -6.67
CA PHE A 14 -13.24 1.25 -6.69
C PHE A 14 -12.51 1.70 -7.96
N ASN A 15 -11.45 1.02 -8.37
CA ASN A 15 -10.71 1.35 -9.59
C ASN A 15 -11.57 1.22 -10.87
N SER A 16 -12.48 0.26 -10.88
CA SER A 16 -13.44 0.06 -11.98
C SER A 16 -14.63 1.03 -11.92
N TRP A 17 -14.84 1.70 -10.78
CA TRP A 17 -15.93 2.65 -10.57
C TRP A 17 -15.67 3.94 -11.36
N ASN A 18 -16.21 4.01 -12.57
CA ASN A 18 -16.03 5.15 -13.47
C ASN A 18 -17.10 6.22 -13.26
N SER A 19 -17.23 6.71 -12.01
CA SER A 19 -18.25 7.66 -11.59
C SER A 19 -17.72 8.62 -10.53
N GLN A 20 -18.36 9.78 -10.39
CA GLN A 20 -18.16 10.73 -9.29
C GLN A 20 -19.20 10.54 -8.15
N VAL A 21 -20.12 9.59 -8.31
CA VAL A 21 -21.04 9.23 -7.24
C VAL A 21 -20.23 8.60 -6.09
N PRO A 22 -20.55 8.93 -4.82
CA PRO A 22 -19.89 8.35 -3.67
C PRO A 22 -19.85 6.81 -3.71
N PHE A 23 -18.68 6.25 -3.41
CA PHE A 23 -18.44 4.82 -3.36
C PHE A 23 -18.31 4.38 -1.88
N ALA A 24 -19.25 3.56 -1.41
CA ALA A 24 -19.21 3.03 -0.06
C ALA A 24 -18.07 2.03 0.11
N VAL A 25 -17.35 2.13 1.21
CA VAL A 25 -16.18 1.30 1.51
C VAL A 25 -16.25 0.72 2.91
N SER A 26 -15.54 -0.39 3.15
CA SER A 26 -15.33 -0.91 4.50
C SER A 26 -14.43 0.01 5.32
N ASP A 27 -14.54 -0.07 6.64
CA ASP A 27 -13.65 0.64 7.56
C ASP A 27 -12.18 0.30 7.30
N ASP A 28 -11.90 -0.94 6.96
CA ASP A 28 -10.54 -1.41 6.67
C ASP A 28 -9.97 -0.72 5.43
N PHE A 29 -10.72 -0.67 4.34
CA PHE A 29 -10.28 0.01 3.12
C PHE A 29 -10.15 1.52 3.34
N LEU A 30 -11.12 2.13 4.01
CA LEU A 30 -11.10 3.55 4.35
C LEU A 30 -9.87 3.92 5.18
N ASN A 31 -9.51 3.11 6.18
CA ASN A 31 -8.34 3.36 7.02
C ASN A 31 -7.03 3.31 6.24
N VAL A 32 -6.89 2.36 5.29
CA VAL A 32 -5.70 2.29 4.43
C VAL A 32 -5.62 3.51 3.52
N VAL A 33 -6.73 3.92 2.91
CA VAL A 33 -6.77 5.11 2.05
C VAL A 33 -6.46 6.38 2.85
N LYS A 34 -7.05 6.57 4.03
CA LYS A 34 -6.74 7.71 4.92
C LYS A 34 -5.25 7.76 5.26
N LYS A 35 -4.67 6.61 5.62
CA LYS A 35 -3.23 6.55 5.94
C LYS A 35 -2.38 6.88 4.72
N SER A 36 -2.77 6.42 3.54
CA SER A 36 -2.09 6.73 2.28
C SER A 36 -2.12 8.23 1.97
N ILE A 37 -3.27 8.89 2.17
CA ILE A 37 -3.40 10.34 2.00
C ILE A 37 -2.46 11.07 2.97
N THR A 38 -2.48 10.72 4.26
CA THR A 38 -1.58 11.31 5.26
C THR A 38 -0.12 11.18 4.87
N ILE A 39 0.32 9.99 4.43
CA ILE A 39 1.72 9.78 4.00
C ILE A 39 2.03 10.61 2.75
N SER A 40 1.11 10.71 1.80
CA SER A 40 1.27 11.54 0.62
C SER A 40 1.48 13.01 0.99
N GLU A 41 0.67 13.53 1.90
CA GLU A 41 0.76 14.91 2.40
C GLU A 41 2.08 15.13 3.17
N ASP A 42 2.41 14.24 4.12
CA ASP A 42 3.63 14.32 4.94
C ASP A 42 4.92 14.26 4.10
N THR A 43 4.87 13.58 2.97
CA THR A 43 6.01 13.45 2.04
C THR A 43 6.01 14.50 0.93
N GLY A 44 5.05 15.43 0.92
CA GLY A 44 4.92 16.42 -0.16
C GLY A 44 4.66 15.78 -1.53
N GLY A 45 3.97 14.63 -1.57
CA GLY A 45 3.62 13.92 -2.80
C GLY A 45 4.70 12.97 -3.32
N LEU A 46 5.79 12.74 -2.59
CA LEU A 46 6.80 11.73 -2.97
C LEU A 46 6.24 10.30 -2.90
N PHE A 47 5.27 10.06 -2.04
CA PHE A 47 4.40 8.90 -2.08
C PHE A 47 3.04 9.32 -2.63
N ASP A 48 2.58 8.70 -3.71
CA ASP A 48 1.26 8.96 -4.30
C ASP A 48 0.51 7.64 -4.56
N PRO A 49 -0.57 7.37 -3.83
CA PRO A 49 -1.37 6.17 -4.01
C PRO A 49 -2.24 6.18 -5.27
N THR A 50 -2.21 7.24 -6.08
CA THR A 50 -3.05 7.37 -7.29
C THR A 50 -2.31 6.98 -8.58
N VAL A 51 -1.14 6.35 -8.46
CA VAL A 51 -0.26 6.02 -9.59
C VAL A 51 -0.62 4.73 -10.33
N PHE A 52 -1.76 4.08 -10.05
CA PHE A 52 -2.14 2.79 -10.62
C PHE A 52 -2.03 2.75 -12.15
N ASP A 53 -2.57 3.74 -12.84
CA ASP A 53 -2.51 3.78 -14.31
C ASP A 53 -1.08 4.09 -14.83
N LEU A 54 -0.28 4.86 -14.09
CA LEU A 54 1.14 5.06 -14.40
C LEU A 54 1.91 3.75 -14.26
N MET A 55 1.70 3.00 -13.17
CA MET A 55 2.33 1.69 -12.95
C MET A 55 1.97 0.74 -14.10
N SER A 56 0.70 0.67 -14.48
CA SER A 56 0.22 -0.15 -15.59
C SER A 56 0.86 0.26 -16.93
N LEU A 57 0.99 1.55 -17.17
CA LEU A 57 1.59 2.13 -18.36
C LEU A 57 3.09 1.76 -18.50
N TRP A 58 3.81 1.65 -17.38
CA TRP A 58 5.21 1.24 -17.31
C TRP A 58 5.41 -0.28 -17.19
N GLY A 59 4.36 -1.07 -17.37
CA GLY A 59 4.44 -2.54 -17.41
C GLY A 59 4.33 -3.22 -16.04
N PHE A 60 3.80 -2.54 -15.02
CA PHE A 60 3.59 -3.10 -13.69
C PHE A 60 2.10 -3.35 -13.40
N GLY A 61 1.83 -4.17 -12.38
CA GLY A 61 0.46 -4.45 -11.94
C GLY A 61 -0.27 -5.53 -12.75
N PRO A 62 -1.58 -5.73 -12.49
CA PRO A 62 -2.35 -6.84 -13.04
C PRO A 62 -2.63 -6.73 -14.55
N ASN A 63 -2.58 -5.52 -15.12
CA ASN A 63 -2.85 -5.23 -16.53
C ASN A 63 -1.69 -4.44 -17.15
N PRO A 64 -0.49 -5.03 -17.25
CA PRO A 64 0.69 -4.31 -17.72
C PRO A 64 0.59 -4.03 -19.22
N ARG A 65 0.94 -2.81 -19.62
CA ARG A 65 1.17 -2.46 -21.01
C ARG A 65 2.53 -2.99 -21.47
N SER A 66 2.63 -3.41 -22.74
CA SER A 66 3.90 -3.79 -23.33
C SER A 66 4.63 -2.58 -23.93
N GLY A 67 5.95 -2.55 -23.79
CA GLY A 67 6.82 -1.50 -24.34
C GLY A 67 6.88 -0.24 -23.46
N PHE A 68 7.72 0.71 -23.87
CA PHE A 68 7.83 1.99 -23.19
C PHE A 68 6.70 2.91 -23.61
N PRO A 69 6.05 3.64 -22.67
CA PRO A 69 5.06 4.64 -22.99
C PRO A 69 5.70 5.84 -23.68
N ASP A 70 4.98 6.49 -24.57
CA ASP A 70 5.35 7.83 -25.03
C ASP A 70 4.90 8.92 -24.02
N MET A 71 5.46 10.11 -24.19
CA MET A 71 5.16 11.22 -23.27
C MET A 71 3.72 11.72 -23.36
N GLU A 72 3.05 11.51 -24.48
CA GLU A 72 1.64 11.86 -24.62
C GLU A 72 0.75 10.96 -23.75
N ASP A 73 1.01 9.66 -23.76
CA ASP A 73 0.33 8.70 -22.88
C ASP A 73 0.57 9.01 -21.39
N VAL A 74 1.84 9.30 -21.01
CA VAL A 74 2.20 9.69 -19.65
C VAL A 74 1.43 10.96 -19.23
N ASN A 75 1.45 12.02 -20.03
CA ASN A 75 0.75 13.26 -19.72
C ASN A 75 -0.76 13.06 -19.59
N ARG A 76 -1.36 12.21 -20.43
CA ARG A 76 -2.80 11.87 -20.36
C ARG A 76 -3.17 11.16 -19.05
N VAL A 77 -2.29 10.30 -18.53
CA VAL A 77 -2.51 9.63 -17.22
C VAL A 77 -2.33 10.62 -16.08
N LEU A 78 -1.34 11.50 -16.15
CA LEU A 78 -1.10 12.52 -15.12
C LEU A 78 -2.29 13.47 -14.93
N GLU A 79 -3.14 13.70 -15.92
CA GLU A 79 -4.37 14.52 -15.79
C GLU A 79 -5.34 14.00 -14.71
N HIS A 80 -5.30 12.71 -14.37
CA HIS A 80 -6.17 12.09 -13.37
C HIS A 80 -5.40 11.40 -12.24
N THR A 81 -4.09 11.67 -12.15
CA THR A 81 -3.22 11.26 -11.05
C THR A 81 -3.09 12.40 -10.03
N GLY A 82 -2.81 12.07 -8.79
CA GLY A 82 -2.64 13.00 -7.69
C GLY A 82 -3.70 12.85 -6.61
N ILE A 83 -3.26 12.94 -5.35
CA ILE A 83 -4.13 12.70 -4.19
C ILE A 83 -5.35 13.62 -4.13
N GLY A 84 -5.26 14.82 -4.69
CA GLY A 84 -6.38 15.75 -4.81
C GLY A 84 -7.55 15.24 -5.65
N GLN A 85 -7.39 14.13 -6.38
CA GLN A 85 -8.45 13.48 -7.15
C GLN A 85 -9.37 12.59 -6.31
N ILE A 86 -9.00 12.33 -5.04
CA ILE A 86 -9.77 11.51 -4.10
C ILE A 86 -10.23 12.40 -2.95
N GLU A 87 -11.52 12.33 -2.66
CA GLU A 87 -12.13 12.98 -1.51
C GLU A 87 -12.75 11.94 -0.58
N ILE A 88 -12.57 12.14 0.72
CA ILE A 88 -13.20 11.32 1.75
C ILE A 88 -14.27 12.16 2.41
N THR A 89 -15.50 11.68 2.37
CA THR A 89 -16.62 12.29 3.07
C THR A 89 -17.29 11.22 3.93
N ASP A 90 -17.29 11.40 5.24
CA ASP A 90 -17.76 10.40 6.22
C ASP A 90 -17.07 9.04 6.01
N SER A 91 -17.78 8.07 5.48
CA SER A 91 -17.31 6.69 5.25
C SER A 91 -17.36 6.30 3.77
N VAL A 92 -17.32 7.27 2.87
CA VAL A 92 -17.33 7.04 1.42
C VAL A 92 -16.16 7.73 0.73
N LEU A 93 -15.76 7.18 -0.41
CA LEU A 93 -14.77 7.78 -1.29
C LEU A 93 -15.47 8.42 -2.49
N VAL A 94 -15.01 9.59 -2.87
CA VAL A 94 -15.50 10.30 -4.07
C VAL A 94 -14.31 10.55 -4.98
N LYS A 95 -14.45 10.19 -6.26
CA LYS A 95 -13.48 10.58 -7.30
C LYS A 95 -13.84 11.95 -7.86
N ARG A 96 -12.96 12.94 -7.73
CA ARG A 96 -13.12 14.23 -8.44
C ARG A 96 -12.91 14.05 -9.94
N ASN A 97 -11.97 13.21 -10.33
CA ASN A 97 -11.86 12.70 -11.69
C ASN A 97 -12.20 11.21 -11.70
N LYS A 98 -13.24 10.84 -12.45
CA LYS A 98 -13.75 9.46 -12.51
C LYS A 98 -12.72 8.43 -13.00
N ARG A 99 -11.68 8.85 -13.71
CA ARG A 99 -10.58 8.00 -14.19
C ARG A 99 -9.52 7.73 -13.11
N CYS A 100 -9.51 8.49 -12.01
CA CYS A 100 -8.53 8.29 -10.95
C CYS A 100 -8.63 6.87 -10.36
N LYS A 101 -7.48 6.23 -10.17
CA LYS A 101 -7.37 4.89 -9.62
C LYS A 101 -6.32 4.83 -8.53
N LEU A 102 -6.49 3.91 -7.58
CA LEU A 102 -5.59 3.70 -6.46
C LEU A 102 -4.67 2.51 -6.68
N ASP A 103 -3.42 2.66 -6.28
CA ASP A 103 -2.48 1.59 -6.00
C ASP A 103 -2.04 1.70 -4.53
N LEU A 104 -2.34 0.67 -3.75
CA LEU A 104 -2.02 0.60 -2.33
C LEU A 104 -0.93 -0.43 -2.03
N ASN A 105 -0.26 -0.98 -3.05
CA ASN A 105 0.72 -2.05 -2.89
C ASN A 105 1.87 -1.66 -1.95
N ALA A 106 2.30 -0.40 -1.97
CA ALA A 106 3.38 0.10 -1.11
C ALA A 106 3.00 0.18 0.39
N ILE A 107 1.72 0.13 0.75
CA ILE A 107 1.25 0.21 2.14
C ILE A 107 0.51 -1.06 2.60
N ALA A 108 0.00 -1.86 1.67
CA ALA A 108 -0.87 -3.00 1.94
C ALA A 108 -0.22 -4.07 2.83
N LYS A 109 1.08 -4.35 2.62
CA LYS A 109 1.81 -5.36 3.40
C LYS A 109 1.94 -4.92 4.86
N GLY A 110 2.39 -3.68 5.11
CA GLY A 110 2.48 -3.10 6.45
C GLY A 110 1.13 -3.07 7.17
N TYR A 111 0.04 -2.75 6.44
CA TYR A 111 -1.31 -2.84 6.98
C TYR A 111 -1.68 -4.28 7.38
N GLY A 112 -1.36 -5.28 6.55
CA GLY A 112 -1.57 -6.70 6.87
C GLY A 112 -0.82 -7.16 8.12
N VAL A 113 0.44 -6.72 8.26
CA VAL A 113 1.25 -6.95 9.46
C VAL A 113 0.59 -6.34 10.69
N ASP A 114 0.16 -5.07 10.61
CA ASP A 114 -0.50 -4.38 11.72
C ASP A 114 -1.81 -5.05 12.13
N LYS A 115 -2.64 -5.44 11.18
CA LYS A 115 -3.91 -6.15 11.47
C LYS A 115 -3.68 -7.47 12.15
N THR A 116 -2.75 -8.28 11.64
CA THR A 116 -2.40 -9.58 12.20
C THR A 116 -1.82 -9.44 13.60
N PHE A 117 -0.89 -8.51 13.78
CA PHE A 117 -0.29 -8.22 15.08
C PHE A 117 -1.34 -7.80 16.11
N ASN A 118 -2.22 -6.87 15.74
CA ASN A 118 -3.26 -6.35 16.63
C ASN A 118 -4.25 -7.46 17.02
N LEU A 119 -4.64 -8.33 16.08
CA LEU A 119 -5.50 -9.48 16.37
C LEU A 119 -4.86 -10.43 17.39
N LEU A 120 -3.59 -10.76 17.21
CA LEU A 120 -2.84 -11.63 18.15
C LEU A 120 -2.72 -10.97 19.53
N ASN A 121 -2.42 -9.68 19.57
CA ASN A 121 -2.34 -8.94 20.83
C ASN A 121 -3.68 -8.89 21.58
N GLN A 122 -4.79 -8.68 20.87
CA GLN A 122 -6.16 -8.72 21.43
C GLN A 122 -6.52 -10.10 21.97
N LYS A 123 -6.00 -11.18 21.36
CA LYS A 123 -6.15 -12.55 21.85
C LYS A 123 -5.26 -12.88 23.06
N GLY A 124 -4.49 -11.91 23.55
CA GLY A 124 -3.67 -12.03 24.77
C GLY A 124 -2.24 -12.53 24.56
N PHE A 125 -1.82 -12.79 23.33
CA PHE A 125 -0.43 -13.12 23.05
C PHE A 125 0.48 -11.92 23.39
N LYS A 126 1.62 -12.18 24.05
CA LYS A 126 2.58 -11.13 24.44
C LYS A 126 3.88 -11.21 23.66
N ASN A 127 4.23 -12.40 23.19
CA ASN A 127 5.43 -12.66 22.40
C ASN A 127 4.98 -12.88 20.96
N ILE A 128 5.02 -11.84 20.16
CA ILE A 128 4.46 -11.81 18.80
C ILE A 128 5.57 -11.44 17.83
N PHE A 129 5.62 -12.14 16.72
CA PHE A 129 6.42 -11.79 15.56
C PHE A 129 5.55 -12.02 14.32
N VAL A 130 5.32 -10.98 13.55
CA VAL A 130 4.58 -11.03 12.29
C VAL A 130 5.48 -10.50 11.19
N GLU A 131 5.57 -11.23 10.11
CA GLU A 131 6.31 -10.83 8.90
C GLU A 131 5.45 -11.15 7.68
N ILE A 132 5.33 -10.19 6.78
CA ILE A 132 4.63 -10.34 5.49
C ILE A 132 5.47 -9.64 4.41
N GLY A 133 6.15 -10.43 3.59
CA GLY A 133 6.90 -9.92 2.42
C GLY A 133 7.99 -8.90 2.79
N GLY A 134 8.65 -9.08 3.94
CA GLY A 134 9.71 -8.24 4.45
C GLY A 134 9.29 -7.18 5.46
N GLU A 135 8.02 -6.81 5.52
CA GLU A 135 7.49 -5.91 6.55
C GLU A 135 7.31 -6.68 7.87
N VAL A 136 7.89 -6.17 8.96
CA VAL A 136 7.94 -6.85 10.25
C VAL A 136 7.36 -5.99 11.37
N LYS A 137 6.60 -6.63 12.26
CA LYS A 137 6.21 -6.08 13.56
C LYS A 137 6.32 -7.13 14.64
N CYS A 138 6.95 -6.79 15.75
CA CYS A 138 7.12 -7.73 16.85
C CYS A 138 6.93 -7.07 18.21
N SER A 139 6.70 -7.92 19.23
CA SER A 139 6.68 -7.53 20.64
C SER A 139 7.14 -8.68 21.53
N GLY A 140 7.53 -8.35 22.76
CA GLY A 140 7.95 -9.34 23.76
C GLY A 140 9.28 -10.00 23.43
N LYS A 141 9.36 -11.31 23.59
CA LYS A 141 10.60 -12.08 23.52
C LYS A 141 10.47 -13.27 22.59
N ASN A 142 11.59 -13.71 22.02
CA ASN A 142 11.69 -14.91 21.22
C ASN A 142 11.71 -16.19 22.10
N ILE A 143 11.74 -17.37 21.47
CA ILE A 143 11.76 -18.67 22.16
C ILE A 143 12.97 -18.87 23.06
N LYS A 144 14.05 -18.09 22.91
CA LYS A 144 15.25 -18.12 23.77
C LYS A 144 15.16 -17.09 24.91
N ASN A 145 13.98 -16.51 25.16
CA ASN A 145 13.73 -15.48 26.16
C ASN A 145 14.57 -14.20 25.97
N LYS A 146 14.98 -13.90 24.74
CA LYS A 146 15.72 -12.70 24.33
C LYS A 146 14.82 -11.79 23.52
N SER A 147 15.15 -10.50 23.44
CA SER A 147 14.53 -9.57 22.50
C SER A 147 14.60 -10.09 21.06
N TRP A 148 13.61 -9.75 20.25
CA TRP A 148 13.66 -10.02 18.82
C TRP A 148 14.82 -9.24 18.20
N SER A 149 15.47 -9.85 17.23
CA SER A 149 16.53 -9.21 16.43
C SER A 149 16.12 -9.29 14.97
N ILE A 150 16.04 -8.14 14.31
CA ILE A 150 15.60 -8.01 12.92
C ILE A 150 16.76 -7.40 12.14
N GLY A 151 17.16 -8.05 11.05
CA GLY A 151 18.14 -7.52 10.13
C GLY A 151 17.46 -6.66 9.06
N ILE A 152 18.08 -5.52 8.73
CA ILE A 152 17.73 -4.74 7.55
C ILE A 152 18.78 -5.07 6.48
N GLU A 153 18.32 -5.46 5.30
CA GLU A 153 19.21 -5.74 4.16
C GLU A 153 19.88 -4.45 3.68
N ASP A 154 21.17 -4.52 3.41
CA ASP A 154 21.90 -3.41 2.77
C ASP A 154 21.59 -3.46 1.26
N PRO A 155 20.97 -2.42 0.69
CA PRO A 155 20.61 -2.41 -0.73
C PRO A 155 21.83 -2.32 -1.67
N SER A 156 23.03 -2.00 -1.13
CA SER A 156 24.28 -1.98 -1.89
C SER A 156 24.99 -3.32 -1.95
N ASP A 157 24.43 -4.36 -1.30
CA ASP A 157 25.07 -5.68 -1.22
C ASP A 157 24.83 -6.45 -2.53
N ASP A 158 25.90 -6.75 -3.22
CA ASP A 158 25.95 -7.54 -4.46
C ASP A 158 25.72 -9.05 -4.26
N GLY A 159 24.94 -9.43 -3.24
CA GLY A 159 24.55 -10.82 -2.90
C GLY A 159 25.41 -11.44 -1.79
N ASN A 160 26.21 -10.70 -1.11
CA ASN A 160 27.03 -11.16 0.02
C ASN A 160 26.28 -10.89 1.33
N TYR A 161 25.47 -11.86 1.78
CA TYR A 161 24.53 -11.76 2.92
C TYR A 161 25.16 -11.54 4.31
N GLU A 162 26.43 -11.18 4.40
CA GLU A 162 27.14 -11.06 5.70
C GLU A 162 27.05 -9.68 6.37
N LYS A 163 26.53 -8.65 5.68
CA LYS A 163 26.34 -7.31 6.26
C LYS A 163 24.90 -7.10 6.68
N LYS A 164 24.54 -7.62 7.84
CA LYS A 164 23.26 -7.31 8.48
C LYS A 164 23.39 -6.08 9.35
N ILE A 165 22.69 -5.02 9.02
CA ILE A 165 22.47 -3.92 9.96
C ILE A 165 21.45 -4.42 10.97
N SER A 166 21.86 -4.66 12.20
CA SER A 166 20.95 -5.00 13.29
C SER A 166 20.23 -3.73 13.73
N ALA A 167 18.96 -3.59 13.41
CA ALA A 167 18.09 -2.63 14.05
C ALA A 167 17.49 -3.28 15.31
N ILE A 168 17.44 -2.52 16.38
CA ILE A 168 16.90 -2.91 17.69
C ILE A 168 15.37 -2.84 17.65
#